data_33a2e1b59e1b5b2a37b0e86df4cf347c
#
_entry.id   33a2e1b59e1b5b2a37b0e86df4cf347c
#
_cell.length_a   1.000
_cell.length_b   1.000
_cell.length_c   1.000
_cell.angle_alpha   90.00
_cell.angle_beta   90.00
_cell.angle_gamma   90.00
#
_symmetry.space_group_name_H-M   'P 1'
#
loop_
_entity.id
_entity.type
_entity.pdbx_description
1 polymer ?
#
loop_
_entity_poly.entity_id
_entity_poly.type
_entity_poly.pdbx_seq_one_letter_code
_entity_poly.pdbx_strand_id
1 'polypeptide(L)'
;MRFEEAYGGWQKGRLSQEEAAEILGVCSRTFRRQIGRYEENGISGLDDKRLTQASHRRAPVDEVMALGVRYKGSYRGWNVKHFYSWYTREGGKRSYTWVKNTLQGQGLVLKSKKKGSHREKRDRRPLPGMMIHQDGSQHEWVPGKQWDLIVTMDDATSEQYSMFFVYEEGTDSSFQGVQEVILKKGLFSSIYTDRGSHYWYTPKEGGKVSKTQLTQFGRAMQQLGIEMIPAYSPEARGRSERMFRTHQGRLPQELAAHNITTMDAANGTCQ
;
A
#
# COMPACT_ATOMS: atom_id res chain seq x y z
N MET A 1 1.48 43.97 -18.47
CA MET A 1 2.31 45.07 -17.96
C MET A 1 3.78 44.87 -18.29
N ARG A 2 4.52 43.93 -17.72
CA ARG A 2 5.95 43.81 -18.00
C ARG A 2 6.33 43.58 -19.46
N PHE A 3 5.54 42.84 -20.27
CA PHE A 3 5.87 42.59 -21.66
C PHE A 3 5.71 43.89 -22.49
N GLU A 4 4.64 44.64 -22.29
CA GLU A 4 4.37 45.88 -23.04
C GLU A 4 5.41 46.97 -22.76
N GLU A 5 5.95 47.02 -21.52
CA GLU A 5 7.05 47.90 -21.14
C GLU A 5 8.35 47.56 -21.87
N ALA A 6 8.71 46.26 -21.89
CA ALA A 6 9.89 45.77 -22.58
C ALA A 6 9.77 45.89 -24.07
N TYR A 7 8.58 45.60 -24.65
CA TYR A 7 8.27 45.79 -26.07
C TYR A 7 8.35 47.25 -26.47
N GLY A 8 7.72 48.17 -25.73
CA GLY A 8 7.77 49.60 -26.00
C GLY A 8 9.18 50.20 -25.82
N GLY A 9 10.00 49.65 -24.92
CA GLY A 9 11.40 50.02 -24.80
C GLY A 9 12.23 49.64 -26.02
N TRP A 10 12.03 48.41 -26.51
CA TRP A 10 12.66 47.91 -27.73
C TRP A 10 12.19 48.68 -28.99
N GLN A 11 10.88 48.85 -29.17
CA GLN A 11 10.31 49.54 -30.32
C GLN A 11 10.81 50.99 -30.44
N LYS A 12 11.04 51.67 -29.30
CA LYS A 12 11.57 53.03 -29.26
C LYS A 12 13.11 53.10 -29.31
N GLY A 13 13.77 51.97 -29.54
CA GLY A 13 15.24 51.90 -29.62
C GLY A 13 15.97 52.14 -28.27
N ARG A 14 15.25 52.11 -27.15
CA ARG A 14 15.84 52.29 -25.79
C ARG A 14 16.44 51.02 -25.23
N LEU A 15 16.00 49.87 -25.72
CA LEU A 15 16.44 48.54 -25.32
C LEU A 15 16.79 47.72 -26.56
N SER A 16 17.86 46.94 -26.50
CA SER A 16 18.11 45.87 -27.46
C SER A 16 17.15 44.71 -27.24
N GLN A 17 17.11 43.77 -28.19
CA GLN A 17 16.29 42.54 -28.01
C GLN A 17 16.80 41.67 -26.88
N GLU A 18 18.11 41.64 -26.65
CA GLU A 18 18.74 40.92 -25.57
C GLU A 18 18.36 41.49 -24.20
N GLU A 19 18.46 42.82 -24.03
CA GLU A 19 18.12 43.51 -22.79
C GLU A 19 16.60 43.38 -22.47
N ALA A 20 15.75 43.51 -23.46
CA ALA A 20 14.30 43.32 -23.28
C ALA A 20 13.94 41.86 -22.89
N ALA A 21 14.64 40.87 -23.46
CA ALA A 21 14.48 39.46 -23.11
C ALA A 21 14.97 39.17 -21.68
N GLU A 22 16.07 39.76 -21.28
CA GLU A 22 16.64 39.64 -19.94
C GLU A 22 15.70 40.20 -18.87
N ILE A 23 15.12 41.38 -19.10
CA ILE A 23 14.11 42.00 -18.22
C ILE A 23 12.90 41.09 -18.05
N LEU A 24 12.52 40.36 -19.08
CA LEU A 24 11.39 39.40 -19.04
C LEU A 24 11.76 38.02 -18.49
N GLY A 25 13.05 37.76 -18.26
CA GLY A 25 13.55 36.45 -17.82
C GLY A 25 13.41 35.37 -18.89
N VAL A 26 13.46 35.73 -20.19
CA VAL A 26 13.36 34.80 -21.32
C VAL A 26 14.58 34.96 -22.26
N CYS A 27 14.80 33.97 -23.12
CA CYS A 27 15.84 34.14 -24.15
C CYS A 27 15.35 35.02 -25.33
N SER A 28 16.26 35.67 -26.07
CA SER A 28 15.99 36.56 -27.20
C SER A 28 15.10 35.88 -28.27
N ARG A 29 15.26 34.58 -28.50
CA ARG A 29 14.39 33.82 -29.41
C ARG A 29 12.93 33.79 -28.93
N THR A 30 12.72 33.62 -27.61
CA THR A 30 11.38 33.61 -27.00
C THR A 30 10.77 35.02 -27.12
N PHE A 31 11.52 36.05 -26.81
CA PHE A 31 11.07 37.44 -26.94
C PHE A 31 10.63 37.76 -28.40
N ARG A 32 11.42 37.43 -29.41
CA ARG A 32 11.02 37.60 -30.83
C ARG A 32 9.72 36.88 -31.18
N ARG A 33 9.53 35.67 -30.65
CA ARG A 33 8.26 34.93 -30.86
C ARG A 33 7.08 35.58 -30.13
N GLN A 34 7.30 36.21 -28.98
CA GLN A 34 6.29 36.95 -28.25
C GLN A 34 5.94 38.25 -29.00
N ILE A 35 6.92 38.96 -29.56
CA ILE A 35 6.67 40.12 -30.42
C ILE A 35 5.70 39.75 -31.56
N GLY A 36 6.04 38.76 -32.39
CA GLY A 36 5.17 38.38 -33.50
C GLY A 36 3.75 38.02 -33.06
N ARG A 37 3.60 37.29 -31.96
CA ARG A 37 2.27 36.97 -31.43
C ARG A 37 1.50 38.17 -30.90
N TYR A 38 2.20 39.12 -30.30
CA TYR A 38 1.60 40.35 -29.77
C TYR A 38 1.16 41.27 -30.93
N GLU A 39 1.97 41.40 -31.98
CA GLU A 39 1.65 42.18 -33.17
C GLU A 39 0.45 41.61 -33.94
N GLU A 40 0.30 40.25 -33.97
CA GLU A 40 -0.80 39.58 -34.65
C GLU A 40 -2.11 39.60 -33.83
N ASN A 41 -2.04 39.37 -32.52
CA ASN A 41 -3.20 39.05 -31.70
C ASN A 41 -3.32 39.92 -30.42
N GLY A 42 -2.47 40.95 -30.26
CA GLY A 42 -2.44 41.77 -29.05
C GLY A 42 -2.03 40.96 -27.81
N ILE A 43 -2.48 41.41 -26.64
CA ILE A 43 -2.17 40.74 -25.34
C ILE A 43 -2.62 39.28 -25.34
N SER A 44 -3.72 38.92 -25.97
CA SER A 44 -4.22 37.52 -26.03
C SER A 44 -3.27 36.60 -26.80
N GLY A 45 -2.38 37.13 -27.65
CA GLY A 45 -1.32 36.38 -28.33
C GLY A 45 -0.23 35.86 -27.37
N LEU A 46 -0.11 36.48 -26.20
CA LEU A 46 0.85 36.08 -25.15
C LEU A 46 0.35 34.95 -24.25
N ASP A 47 -0.95 34.66 -24.29
CA ASP A 47 -1.51 33.57 -23.50
C ASP A 47 -0.96 32.22 -23.91
N ASP A 48 -0.67 31.36 -22.91
CA ASP A 48 -0.24 29.99 -23.17
C ASP A 48 -1.42 29.14 -23.66
N LYS A 49 -1.54 29.02 -24.99
CA LYS A 49 -2.61 28.25 -25.65
C LYS A 49 -2.67 26.78 -25.17
N ARG A 50 -1.59 26.27 -24.54
CA ARG A 50 -1.59 24.90 -23.96
C ARG A 50 -2.50 24.78 -22.74
N LEU A 51 -2.75 25.87 -22.03
CA LEU A 51 -3.64 25.87 -20.86
C LEU A 51 -5.12 25.70 -21.25
N THR A 52 -5.49 26.11 -22.46
CA THR A 52 -6.88 26.03 -22.95
C THR A 52 -7.15 24.82 -23.84
N GLN A 53 -6.10 24.10 -24.27
CA GLN A 53 -6.25 22.92 -25.13
C GLN A 53 -6.38 21.64 -24.26
N ALA A 54 -7.48 20.91 -24.47
CA ALA A 54 -7.61 19.58 -23.91
C ALA A 54 -6.61 18.64 -24.59
N SER A 55 -5.76 17.98 -23.80
CA SER A 55 -4.81 16.97 -24.32
C SER A 55 -5.58 15.86 -25.05
N HIS A 56 -5.14 15.47 -26.25
CA HIS A 56 -5.69 14.31 -26.99
C HIS A 56 -5.58 12.98 -26.20
N ARG A 57 -4.71 12.93 -25.18
CA ARG A 57 -4.57 11.79 -24.28
C ARG A 57 -5.54 11.84 -23.10
N ARG A 58 -6.35 12.89 -22.99
CA ARG A 58 -7.34 12.99 -21.92
C ARG A 58 -8.38 11.89 -22.10
N ALA A 59 -8.70 11.21 -21.00
CA ALA A 59 -9.76 10.20 -21.06
C ALA A 59 -11.12 10.84 -21.37
N PRO A 60 -11.97 10.19 -22.15
CA PRO A 60 -13.34 10.62 -22.40
C PRO A 60 -14.11 10.81 -21.08
N VAL A 61 -15.04 11.78 -21.08
CA VAL A 61 -15.79 12.13 -19.86
C VAL A 61 -16.70 11.00 -19.41
N ASP A 62 -17.29 10.28 -20.36
CA ASP A 62 -18.11 9.09 -20.09
C ASP A 62 -17.33 7.99 -19.37
N GLU A 63 -16.08 7.74 -19.77
CA GLU A 63 -15.19 6.78 -19.10
C GLU A 63 -14.86 7.21 -17.65
N VAL A 64 -14.60 8.50 -17.44
CA VAL A 64 -14.36 9.07 -16.11
C VAL A 64 -15.60 8.89 -15.21
N MET A 65 -16.79 9.17 -15.76
CA MET A 65 -18.05 9.03 -15.03
C MET A 65 -18.37 7.57 -14.73
N ALA A 66 -18.21 6.68 -15.71
CA ALA A 66 -18.45 5.24 -15.55
C ALA A 66 -17.56 4.63 -14.45
N LEU A 67 -16.27 5.03 -14.37
CA LEU A 67 -15.38 4.60 -13.29
C LEU A 67 -15.92 4.99 -11.92
N GLY A 68 -16.40 6.23 -11.77
CA GLY A 68 -16.95 6.74 -10.51
C GLY A 68 -18.25 6.02 -10.10
N VAL A 69 -19.16 5.80 -11.05
CA VAL A 69 -20.41 5.05 -10.82
C VAL A 69 -20.10 3.62 -10.37
N ARG A 70 -19.20 2.95 -11.07
CA ARG A 70 -18.77 1.58 -10.74
C ARG A 70 -18.17 1.49 -9.34
N TYR A 71 -17.27 2.41 -8.98
CA TYR A 71 -16.66 2.41 -7.65
C TYR A 71 -17.69 2.66 -6.55
N LYS A 72 -18.62 3.61 -6.74
CA LYS A 72 -19.69 3.91 -5.77
C LYS A 72 -20.66 2.76 -5.57
N GLY A 73 -21.03 2.07 -6.66
CA GLY A 73 -22.02 1.00 -6.63
C GLY A 73 -21.51 -0.25 -5.93
N SER A 74 -20.42 -0.83 -6.44
CA SER A 74 -19.98 -2.17 -6.01
C SER A 74 -18.74 -2.18 -5.13
N TYR A 75 -17.96 -1.10 -5.12
CA TYR A 75 -16.61 -1.07 -4.51
C TYR A 75 -16.42 0.07 -3.50
N ARG A 76 -17.52 0.61 -2.98
CA ARG A 76 -17.47 1.72 -2.01
C ARG A 76 -16.67 1.31 -0.76
N GLY A 77 -15.69 2.13 -0.39
CA GLY A 77 -14.82 1.87 0.77
C GLY A 77 -13.65 0.93 0.50
N TRP A 78 -13.56 0.35 -0.69
CA TRP A 78 -12.43 -0.49 -1.04
C TRP A 78 -11.14 0.33 -1.17
N ASN A 79 -10.03 -0.29 -0.81
CA ASN A 79 -8.70 0.23 -1.11
C ASN A 79 -8.53 0.34 -2.63
N VAL A 80 -8.03 1.48 -3.12
CA VAL A 80 -7.89 1.74 -4.57
C VAL A 80 -7.03 0.69 -5.27
N LYS A 81 -5.98 0.17 -4.62
CA LYS A 81 -5.14 -0.86 -5.21
C LYS A 81 -5.88 -2.19 -5.33
N HIS A 82 -6.73 -2.49 -4.36
CA HIS A 82 -7.61 -3.65 -4.40
C HIS A 82 -8.67 -3.50 -5.50
N PHE A 83 -9.39 -2.39 -5.53
CA PHE A 83 -10.32 -2.07 -6.63
C PHE A 83 -9.65 -2.16 -7.98
N TYR A 84 -8.41 -1.65 -8.13
CA TYR A 84 -7.67 -1.69 -9.38
C TYR A 84 -7.40 -3.11 -9.86
N SER A 85 -7.14 -4.07 -8.96
CA SER A 85 -6.97 -5.48 -9.34
C SER A 85 -8.24 -6.09 -9.95
N TRP A 86 -9.41 -5.72 -9.41
CA TRP A 86 -10.70 -6.12 -9.99
C TRP A 86 -11.01 -5.39 -11.29
N TYR A 87 -10.76 -4.07 -11.32
CA TYR A 87 -10.91 -3.27 -12.53
C TYR A 87 -10.15 -3.87 -13.72
N THR A 88 -8.92 -4.32 -13.52
CA THR A 88 -8.12 -4.95 -14.58
C THR A 88 -8.60 -6.33 -14.97
N ARG A 89 -9.03 -7.15 -14.00
CA ARG A 89 -9.65 -8.47 -14.26
C ARG A 89 -10.91 -8.37 -15.13
N GLU A 90 -11.67 -7.32 -14.95
CA GLU A 90 -12.91 -7.04 -15.70
C GLU A 90 -12.65 -6.25 -16.98
N GLY A 91 -11.42 -6.23 -17.48
CA GLY A 91 -11.04 -5.65 -18.77
C GLY A 91 -10.71 -4.16 -18.76
N GLY A 92 -10.56 -3.53 -17.60
CA GLY A 92 -10.14 -2.14 -17.50
C GLY A 92 -8.70 -1.93 -18.00
N LYS A 93 -8.50 -0.95 -18.89
CA LYS A 93 -7.22 -0.73 -19.60
C LYS A 93 -6.40 0.45 -19.06
N ARG A 94 -6.95 1.28 -18.18
CA ARG A 94 -6.25 2.47 -17.64
C ARG A 94 -5.24 2.09 -16.58
N SER A 95 -4.19 2.90 -16.44
CA SER A 95 -3.16 2.68 -15.43
C SER A 95 -3.69 2.92 -14.01
N TYR A 96 -3.05 2.29 -13.03
CA TYR A 96 -3.35 2.51 -11.60
C TYR A 96 -3.34 3.99 -11.22
N THR A 97 -2.35 4.74 -11.68
CA THR A 97 -2.23 6.18 -11.39
C THR A 97 -3.42 6.95 -11.92
N TRP A 98 -3.89 6.65 -13.13
CA TRP A 98 -5.06 7.28 -13.71
C TRP A 98 -6.32 6.95 -12.87
N VAL A 99 -6.58 5.68 -12.58
CA VAL A 99 -7.73 5.25 -11.76
C VAL A 99 -7.71 5.96 -10.40
N LYS A 100 -6.56 5.92 -9.71
CA LYS A 100 -6.40 6.58 -8.41
C LYS A 100 -6.69 8.07 -8.46
N ASN A 101 -6.09 8.78 -9.41
CA ASN A 101 -6.23 10.23 -9.52
C ASN A 101 -7.66 10.62 -9.92
N THR A 102 -8.31 9.85 -10.76
CA THR A 102 -9.72 10.06 -11.15
C THR A 102 -10.65 9.91 -9.96
N LEU A 103 -10.53 8.83 -9.17
CA LEU A 103 -11.34 8.62 -7.97
C LEU A 103 -11.08 9.70 -6.90
N GLN A 104 -9.83 10.14 -6.75
CA GLN A 104 -9.48 11.24 -5.85
C GLN A 104 -10.02 12.59 -6.34
N GLY A 105 -9.98 12.86 -7.64
CA GLY A 105 -10.54 14.07 -8.26
C GLY A 105 -12.06 14.15 -8.11
N GLN A 106 -12.75 13.02 -8.11
CA GLN A 106 -14.20 12.92 -7.86
C GLN A 106 -14.56 12.93 -6.35
N GLY A 107 -13.58 13.04 -5.45
CA GLY A 107 -13.81 13.03 -4.00
C GLY A 107 -14.24 11.67 -3.43
N LEU A 108 -14.14 10.58 -4.22
CA LEU A 108 -14.55 9.24 -3.81
C LEU A 108 -13.53 8.56 -2.91
N VAL A 109 -12.28 8.97 -3.01
CA VAL A 109 -11.16 8.44 -2.22
C VAL A 109 -10.30 9.59 -1.71
N LEU A 110 -10.00 9.55 -0.42
CA LEU A 110 -9.14 10.56 0.19
C LEU A 110 -7.66 10.34 -0.19
N LYS A 111 -6.92 11.42 -0.34
CA LYS A 111 -5.47 11.35 -0.44
C LYS A 111 -4.89 10.91 0.91
N SER A 112 -4.00 9.92 0.89
CA SER A 112 -3.30 9.50 2.10
C SER A 112 -2.44 10.66 2.64
N LYS A 113 -2.44 10.83 3.97
CA LYS A 113 -1.53 11.80 4.62
C LYS A 113 -0.08 11.39 4.35
N LYS A 114 0.80 12.37 4.15
CA LYS A 114 2.24 12.12 4.09
C LYS A 114 2.68 11.49 5.42
N LYS A 115 3.40 10.39 5.35
CA LYS A 115 4.00 9.77 6.55
C LYS A 115 5.19 10.61 7.00
N GLY A 116 5.41 10.68 8.31
CA GLY A 116 6.60 11.27 8.91
C GLY A 116 7.89 10.52 8.55
N SER A 117 9.01 10.96 9.13
CA SER A 117 10.34 10.43 8.88
C SER A 117 10.43 8.91 9.03
N HIS A 118 11.39 8.35 8.33
CA HIS A 118 11.65 6.93 8.22
C HIS A 118 11.98 6.33 9.59
N ARG A 119 11.32 5.21 9.96
CA ARG A 119 11.71 4.40 11.12
C ARG A 119 12.83 3.44 10.71
N GLU A 120 13.76 3.17 11.60
CA GLU A 120 14.76 2.11 11.42
C GLU A 120 14.06 0.79 11.11
N LYS A 121 14.60 0.06 10.14
CA LYS A 121 14.08 -1.25 9.74
C LYS A 121 15.11 -2.28 10.14
N ARG A 122 14.67 -3.34 10.80
CA ARG A 122 15.49 -4.53 10.96
C ARG A 122 15.76 -5.17 9.59
N ASP A 123 17.00 -5.54 9.32
CA ASP A 123 17.36 -6.27 8.13
C ASP A 123 16.63 -7.62 8.05
N ARG A 124 16.38 -8.07 6.84
CA ARG A 124 15.81 -9.39 6.59
C ARG A 124 16.86 -10.47 6.78
N ARG A 125 16.42 -11.66 7.14
CA ARG A 125 17.28 -12.82 7.03
C ARG A 125 17.64 -13.07 5.56
N PRO A 126 18.89 -13.47 5.26
CA PRO A 126 19.35 -13.56 3.87
C PRO A 126 18.68 -14.69 3.07
N LEU A 127 18.27 -15.77 3.71
CA LEU A 127 17.72 -16.95 3.05
C LEU A 127 16.33 -17.33 3.59
N PRO A 128 15.43 -17.84 2.71
CA PRO A 128 14.16 -18.44 3.13
C PRO A 128 14.37 -19.57 4.16
N GLY A 129 13.43 -19.69 5.11
CA GLY A 129 13.49 -20.70 6.15
C GLY A 129 14.45 -20.41 7.29
N MET A 130 15.26 -19.36 7.22
CA MET A 130 16.11 -18.96 8.38
C MET A 130 15.28 -18.39 9.53
N MET A 131 14.20 -17.72 9.25
CA MET A 131 13.28 -17.21 10.26
C MET A 131 11.87 -17.09 9.71
N ILE A 132 10.94 -17.66 10.44
CA ILE A 132 9.50 -17.59 10.14
C ILE A 132 8.84 -16.69 11.19
N HIS A 133 7.95 -15.81 10.78
CA HIS A 133 7.07 -15.06 11.66
C HIS A 133 5.73 -15.78 11.77
N GLN A 134 5.24 -15.98 12.99
CA GLN A 134 3.87 -16.41 13.22
C GLN A 134 3.17 -15.39 14.12
N ASP A 135 1.97 -15.03 13.74
CA ASP A 135 1.21 -14.00 14.43
C ASP A 135 -0.29 -14.12 14.10
N GLY A 136 -1.13 -13.74 15.04
CA GLY A 136 -2.58 -13.70 14.89
C GLY A 136 -3.11 -12.27 14.80
N SER A 137 -4.28 -12.11 14.20
CA SER A 137 -4.95 -10.82 14.12
C SER A 137 -6.45 -10.98 14.22
N GLN A 138 -7.02 -10.51 15.34
CA GLN A 138 -8.45 -10.42 15.51
C GLN A 138 -9.01 -9.25 14.68
N HIS A 139 -10.07 -9.53 13.94
CA HIS A 139 -10.76 -8.52 13.16
C HIS A 139 -12.18 -8.99 12.82
N GLU A 140 -13.06 -8.05 12.48
CA GLU A 140 -14.36 -8.36 11.90
C GLU A 140 -14.20 -8.69 10.41
N TRP A 141 -13.91 -9.96 10.11
CA TRP A 141 -13.63 -10.41 8.74
C TRP A 141 -14.92 -10.57 7.92
N VAL A 142 -16.01 -10.91 8.58
CA VAL A 142 -17.37 -10.97 8.04
C VAL A 142 -18.26 -10.15 8.96
N PRO A 143 -19.23 -9.38 8.46
CA PRO A 143 -20.11 -8.56 9.29
C PRO A 143 -20.71 -9.35 10.47
N GLY A 144 -20.53 -8.83 11.69
CA GLY A 144 -20.98 -9.45 12.94
C GLY A 144 -20.14 -10.65 13.40
N LYS A 145 -19.06 -11.01 12.73
CA LYS A 145 -18.21 -12.15 13.09
C LYS A 145 -16.76 -11.74 13.27
N GLN A 146 -16.27 -11.85 14.49
CA GLN A 146 -14.88 -11.64 14.83
C GLN A 146 -14.16 -13.00 14.87
N TRP A 147 -13.11 -13.14 14.08
CA TRP A 147 -12.23 -14.31 14.03
C TRP A 147 -10.78 -13.85 14.13
N ASP A 148 -9.91 -14.75 14.51
CA ASP A 148 -8.46 -14.54 14.43
C ASP A 148 -7.94 -15.12 13.11
N LEU A 149 -7.22 -14.30 12.36
CA LEU A 149 -6.45 -14.75 11.19
C LEU A 149 -5.04 -15.08 11.63
N ILE A 150 -4.69 -16.35 11.57
CA ILE A 150 -3.32 -16.82 11.86
C ILE A 150 -2.53 -16.80 10.54
N VAL A 151 -1.36 -16.19 10.57
CA VAL A 151 -0.47 -16.15 9.41
C VAL A 151 0.94 -16.54 9.82
N THR A 152 1.51 -17.46 9.05
CA THR A 152 2.90 -17.89 9.19
C THR A 152 3.68 -17.52 7.93
N MET A 153 4.65 -16.62 8.07
CA MET A 153 5.31 -15.90 6.98
C MET A 153 6.82 -15.98 7.08
N ASP A 154 7.50 -16.14 5.95
CA ASP A 154 8.96 -16.07 5.87
C ASP A 154 9.51 -14.65 5.98
N ASP A 155 10.57 -14.48 6.76
CA ASP A 155 11.21 -13.17 6.97
C ASP A 155 11.94 -12.65 5.73
N ALA A 156 12.62 -13.51 5.01
CA ALA A 156 13.43 -13.13 3.85
C ALA A 156 12.55 -12.69 2.67
N THR A 157 11.54 -13.47 2.34
CA THR A 157 10.70 -13.27 1.15
C THR A 157 9.41 -12.53 1.43
N SER A 158 8.89 -12.59 2.67
CA SER A 158 7.52 -12.24 3.05
C SER A 158 6.46 -13.13 2.39
N GLU A 159 6.82 -14.30 1.90
CA GLU A 159 5.89 -15.32 1.44
C GLU A 159 5.13 -15.89 2.64
N GLN A 160 3.82 -16.02 2.49
CA GLN A 160 2.95 -16.58 3.51
C GLN A 160 2.83 -18.08 3.24
N TYR A 161 3.38 -18.89 4.13
CA TYR A 161 3.39 -20.33 3.98
C TYR A 161 2.15 -21.00 4.55
N SER A 162 1.51 -20.34 5.52
CA SER A 162 0.25 -20.77 6.13
C SER A 162 -0.61 -19.56 6.43
N MET A 163 -1.92 -19.65 6.15
CA MET A 163 -2.89 -18.61 6.47
C MET A 163 -4.27 -19.26 6.64
N PHE A 164 -4.89 -19.08 7.80
CA PHE A 164 -6.23 -19.61 8.09
C PHE A 164 -6.91 -18.85 9.22
N PHE A 165 -8.24 -18.94 9.27
CA PHE A 165 -9.06 -18.36 10.32
C PHE A 165 -9.34 -19.36 11.42
N VAL A 166 -9.38 -18.86 12.67
CA VAL A 166 -9.82 -19.57 13.86
C VAL A 166 -10.73 -18.66 14.69
N TYR A 167 -11.48 -19.24 15.62
CA TYR A 167 -12.30 -18.45 16.55
C TYR A 167 -11.45 -17.67 17.53
N GLU A 168 -10.36 -18.26 17.98
CA GLU A 168 -9.41 -17.66 18.94
C GLU A 168 -8.01 -18.23 18.70
N GLU A 169 -7.00 -17.35 18.73
CA GLU A 169 -5.60 -17.74 18.68
C GLU A 169 -5.20 -18.53 19.93
N GLY A 170 -4.46 -19.61 19.74
CA GLY A 170 -4.02 -20.45 20.85
C GLY A 170 -2.96 -21.47 20.46
N THR A 171 -2.74 -22.43 21.35
CA THR A 171 -1.71 -23.47 21.16
C THR A 171 -1.99 -24.32 19.92
N ASP A 172 -3.22 -24.74 19.70
CA ASP A 172 -3.59 -25.60 18.56
C ASP A 172 -3.40 -24.91 17.22
N SER A 173 -3.87 -23.65 17.10
CA SER A 173 -3.68 -22.85 15.88
C SER A 173 -2.19 -22.55 15.62
N SER A 174 -1.40 -22.37 16.68
CA SER A 174 0.06 -22.18 16.54
C SER A 174 0.74 -23.44 16.00
N PHE A 175 0.34 -24.62 16.47
CA PHE A 175 0.83 -25.89 15.94
C PHE A 175 0.39 -26.12 14.50
N GLN A 176 -0.87 -25.86 14.18
CA GLN A 176 -1.38 -25.98 12.80
C GLN A 176 -0.54 -25.14 11.84
N GLY A 177 -0.28 -23.88 12.16
CA GLY A 177 0.52 -22.98 11.32
C GLY A 177 1.93 -23.52 11.06
N VAL A 178 2.61 -24.02 12.11
CA VAL A 178 3.93 -24.65 11.98
C VAL A 178 3.87 -25.95 11.17
N GLN A 179 2.87 -26.80 11.43
CA GLN A 179 2.68 -28.04 10.70
C GLN A 179 2.51 -27.80 9.19
N GLU A 180 1.68 -26.83 8.81
CA GLU A 180 1.48 -26.46 7.40
C GLU A 180 2.78 -25.99 6.74
N VAL A 181 3.61 -25.21 7.45
CA VAL A 181 4.93 -24.81 6.95
C VAL A 181 5.83 -26.01 6.75
N ILE A 182 5.94 -26.90 7.74
CA ILE A 182 6.80 -28.08 7.66
C ILE A 182 6.38 -28.99 6.51
N LEU A 183 5.08 -29.20 6.34
CA LEU A 183 4.56 -30.04 5.24
C LEU A 183 4.82 -29.44 3.85
N LYS A 184 4.74 -28.11 3.72
CA LYS A 184 4.90 -27.41 2.44
C LYS A 184 6.36 -27.10 2.08
N LYS A 185 7.19 -26.78 3.07
CA LYS A 185 8.53 -26.20 2.88
C LYS A 185 9.65 -26.95 3.61
N GLY A 186 9.31 -27.85 4.51
CA GLY A 186 10.28 -28.53 5.39
C GLY A 186 10.56 -27.78 6.70
N LEU A 187 11.53 -28.31 7.45
CA LEU A 187 11.97 -27.67 8.71
C LEU A 187 12.65 -26.32 8.43
N PHE A 188 12.51 -25.41 9.38
CA PHE A 188 13.10 -24.06 9.33
C PHE A 188 13.91 -23.80 10.60
N SER A 189 14.80 -22.78 10.57
CA SER A 189 15.80 -22.60 11.64
C SER A 189 15.21 -21.91 12.88
N SER A 190 14.35 -20.90 12.72
CA SER A 190 13.81 -20.16 13.86
C SER A 190 12.40 -19.63 13.62
N ILE A 191 11.64 -19.47 14.71
CA ILE A 191 10.32 -18.88 14.72
C ILE A 191 10.29 -17.62 15.57
N TYR A 192 9.76 -16.54 15.02
CA TYR A 192 9.61 -15.24 15.65
C TYR A 192 8.14 -14.99 15.97
N THR A 193 7.80 -14.91 17.27
CA THR A 193 6.43 -14.77 17.76
C THR A 193 6.30 -13.58 18.71
N ASP A 194 5.09 -13.18 18.99
CA ASP A 194 4.83 -12.33 20.14
C ASP A 194 5.09 -13.10 21.46
N ARG A 195 4.80 -12.48 22.60
CA ARG A 195 4.98 -13.09 23.92
C ARG A 195 3.67 -13.64 24.49
N GLY A 196 2.77 -14.09 23.63
CA GLY A 196 1.53 -14.74 24.03
C GLY A 196 1.79 -15.97 24.93
N SER A 197 0.88 -16.25 25.85
CA SER A 197 1.02 -17.32 26.84
C SER A 197 1.07 -18.73 26.21
N HIS A 198 0.52 -18.91 25.03
CA HIS A 198 0.59 -20.15 24.26
C HIS A 198 1.98 -20.39 23.66
N TYR A 199 2.75 -19.30 23.37
CA TYR A 199 4.15 -19.41 22.92
C TYR A 199 5.13 -19.43 24.06
N TRP A 200 4.93 -18.57 25.07
CA TRP A 200 5.93 -18.30 26.09
C TRP A 200 5.37 -18.34 27.51
N TYR A 201 6.13 -18.95 28.42
CA TYR A 201 5.88 -18.77 29.83
C TYR A 201 6.55 -17.49 30.32
N THR A 202 5.77 -16.61 30.95
CA THR A 202 6.24 -15.34 31.50
C THR A 202 5.94 -15.32 33.01
N PRO A 203 6.97 -15.41 33.89
CA PRO A 203 6.74 -15.49 35.33
C PRO A 203 6.06 -14.27 35.95
N LYS A 204 6.28 -13.09 35.38
CA LYS A 204 5.67 -11.83 35.81
C LYS A 204 5.10 -11.10 34.59
N GLU A 205 3.89 -10.62 34.72
CA GLU A 205 3.23 -9.82 33.67
C GLU A 205 4.13 -8.67 33.20
N GLY A 206 4.28 -8.52 31.88
CA GLY A 206 5.19 -7.53 31.27
C GLY A 206 6.69 -7.87 31.36
N GLY A 207 7.07 -8.94 32.05
CA GLY A 207 8.46 -9.34 32.26
C GLY A 207 9.12 -10.02 31.05
N LYS A 208 10.34 -10.50 31.25
CA LYS A 208 11.04 -11.34 30.27
C LYS A 208 10.47 -12.75 30.28
N VAL A 209 10.39 -13.36 29.10
CA VAL A 209 9.99 -14.77 28.98
C VAL A 209 11.01 -15.70 29.61
N SER A 210 10.55 -16.81 30.17
CA SER A 210 11.42 -17.85 30.68
C SER A 210 12.07 -18.63 29.54
N LYS A 211 13.37 -18.87 29.64
CA LYS A 211 14.10 -19.74 28.71
C LYS A 211 14.18 -21.18 29.19
N THR A 212 13.88 -21.42 30.47
CA THR A 212 13.98 -22.75 31.11
C THR A 212 12.63 -23.42 31.28
N GLN A 213 11.60 -22.66 31.55
CA GLN A 213 10.23 -23.15 31.66
C GLN A 213 9.50 -22.95 30.35
N LEU A 214 9.36 -24.01 29.57
CA LEU A 214 8.78 -23.98 28.25
C LEU A 214 7.29 -24.33 28.28
N THR A 215 6.52 -23.65 27.41
CA THR A 215 5.15 -24.05 27.10
C THR A 215 5.13 -25.36 26.32
N GLN A 216 3.94 -25.91 26.06
CA GLN A 216 3.81 -27.09 25.20
C GLN A 216 4.39 -26.83 23.81
N PHE A 217 4.06 -25.68 23.23
CA PHE A 217 4.60 -25.24 21.95
C PHE A 217 6.13 -25.11 21.99
N GLY A 218 6.68 -24.48 23.03
CA GLY A 218 8.12 -24.32 23.21
C GLY A 218 8.89 -25.63 23.28
N ARG A 219 8.34 -26.65 23.99
CA ARG A 219 8.94 -27.99 24.04
C ARG A 219 8.98 -28.67 22.68
N ALA A 220 7.89 -28.55 21.92
CA ALA A 220 7.85 -29.14 20.58
C ALA A 220 8.83 -28.46 19.61
N MET A 221 8.94 -27.12 19.64
CA MET A 221 9.95 -26.40 18.83
C MET A 221 11.37 -26.82 19.21
N GLN A 222 11.64 -26.98 20.49
CA GLN A 222 12.94 -27.49 20.98
C GLN A 222 13.25 -28.91 20.47
N GLN A 223 12.28 -29.81 20.48
CA GLN A 223 12.44 -31.17 19.93
C GLN A 223 12.71 -31.19 18.43
N LEU A 224 12.11 -30.26 17.69
CA LEU A 224 12.32 -30.08 16.25
C LEU A 224 13.62 -29.33 15.92
N GLY A 225 14.36 -28.84 16.91
CA GLY A 225 15.56 -28.03 16.68
C GLY A 225 15.27 -26.61 16.18
N ILE A 226 14.05 -26.12 16.35
CA ILE A 226 13.63 -24.79 15.91
C ILE A 226 13.86 -23.79 17.06
N GLU A 227 14.68 -22.76 16.82
CA GLU A 227 14.90 -21.68 17.77
C GLU A 227 13.67 -20.77 17.89
N MET A 228 13.20 -20.53 19.12
CA MET A 228 12.12 -19.57 19.37
C MET A 228 12.69 -18.19 19.73
N ILE A 229 12.20 -17.14 19.08
CA ILE A 229 12.65 -15.76 19.27
C ILE A 229 11.45 -14.88 19.67
N PRO A 230 11.44 -14.33 20.92
CA PRO A 230 10.35 -13.49 21.39
C PRO A 230 10.47 -12.04 20.89
N ALA A 231 9.37 -11.44 20.46
CA ALA A 231 9.30 -10.03 20.11
C ALA A 231 9.15 -9.16 21.37
N TYR A 232 10.14 -8.30 21.63
CA TYR A 232 10.11 -7.39 22.77
C TYR A 232 9.68 -5.96 22.42
N SER A 233 9.61 -5.59 21.14
CA SER A 233 9.19 -4.25 20.72
C SER A 233 8.18 -4.28 19.58
N PRO A 234 7.29 -3.29 19.51
CA PRO A 234 6.36 -3.15 18.39
C PRO A 234 7.06 -3.00 17.03
N GLU A 235 8.23 -2.33 16.99
CA GLU A 235 9.01 -2.14 15.77
C GLU A 235 9.47 -3.48 15.19
N ALA A 236 9.76 -4.43 16.05
CA ALA A 236 10.16 -5.78 15.67
C ALA A 236 9.04 -6.52 14.91
N ARG A 237 7.77 -6.18 15.14
CA ARG A 237 6.58 -6.75 14.49
C ARG A 237 6.09 -5.97 13.26
N GLY A 238 6.77 -4.94 12.85
CA GLY A 238 6.33 -4.05 11.76
C GLY A 238 6.09 -4.74 10.40
N ARG A 239 6.55 -5.99 10.21
CA ARG A 239 6.25 -6.80 9.01
C ARG A 239 4.89 -7.46 9.12
N SER A 240 4.60 -8.16 10.21
CA SER A 240 3.29 -8.76 10.46
C SER A 240 2.20 -7.68 10.54
N GLU A 241 2.43 -6.56 11.21
CA GLU A 241 1.49 -5.44 11.22
C GLU A 241 1.14 -4.92 9.82
N ARG A 242 2.14 -4.79 8.92
CA ARG A 242 1.91 -4.35 7.55
C ARG A 242 1.12 -5.39 6.76
N MET A 243 1.43 -6.66 6.95
CA MET A 243 0.74 -7.78 6.34
C MET A 243 -0.73 -7.79 6.78
N PHE A 244 -1.01 -7.77 8.09
CA PHE A 244 -2.37 -7.75 8.61
C PHE A 244 -3.15 -6.52 8.15
N ARG A 245 -2.55 -5.34 8.11
CA ARG A 245 -3.20 -4.15 7.54
C ARG A 245 -3.61 -4.37 6.09
N THR A 246 -2.83 -5.13 5.32
CA THR A 246 -3.17 -5.48 3.95
C THR A 246 -4.35 -6.44 3.91
N HIS A 247 -4.35 -7.48 4.74
CA HIS A 247 -5.45 -8.44 4.83
C HIS A 247 -6.74 -7.79 5.33
N GLN A 248 -6.68 -7.03 6.42
CA GLN A 248 -7.83 -6.26 6.95
C GLN A 248 -8.43 -5.29 5.95
N GLY A 249 -7.61 -4.71 5.05
CA GLY A 249 -8.06 -3.82 3.99
C GLY A 249 -8.52 -4.53 2.71
N ARG A 250 -8.51 -5.87 2.65
CA ARG A 250 -8.84 -6.64 1.44
C ARG A 250 -9.74 -7.83 1.68
N LEU A 251 -9.42 -8.71 2.63
CA LEU A 251 -10.14 -9.96 2.85
C LEU A 251 -11.62 -9.76 3.15
N PRO A 252 -12.05 -8.81 4.01
CA PRO A 252 -13.47 -8.59 4.24
C PRO A 252 -14.25 -8.32 2.94
N GLN A 253 -13.67 -7.55 2.04
CA GLN A 253 -14.28 -7.23 0.75
C GLN A 253 -14.26 -8.42 -0.20
N GLU A 254 -13.19 -9.21 -0.24
CA GLU A 254 -13.12 -10.45 -1.05
C GLU A 254 -14.12 -11.47 -0.56
N LEU A 255 -14.21 -11.70 0.76
CA LEU A 255 -15.19 -12.63 1.35
C LEU A 255 -16.62 -12.20 1.01
N ALA A 256 -16.93 -10.91 1.14
CA ALA A 256 -18.23 -10.37 0.79
C ALA A 256 -18.54 -10.50 -0.71
N ALA A 257 -17.58 -10.22 -1.58
CA ALA A 257 -17.74 -10.33 -3.04
C ALA A 257 -18.03 -11.77 -3.51
N HIS A 258 -17.51 -12.75 -2.76
CA HIS A 258 -17.75 -14.17 -3.02
C HIS A 258 -18.89 -14.78 -2.18
N ASN A 259 -19.65 -13.96 -1.43
CA ASN A 259 -20.72 -14.38 -0.52
C ASN A 259 -20.26 -15.41 0.54
N ILE A 260 -19.01 -15.32 0.98
CA ILE A 260 -18.43 -16.20 1.98
C ILE A 260 -18.78 -15.64 3.37
N THR A 261 -19.54 -16.42 4.14
CA THR A 261 -20.01 -16.01 5.47
C THR A 261 -19.65 -16.99 6.58
N THR A 262 -19.06 -18.15 6.26
CA THR A 262 -18.63 -19.16 7.24
C THR A 262 -17.12 -19.25 7.27
N MET A 263 -16.58 -19.63 8.42
CA MET A 263 -15.13 -19.78 8.62
C MET A 263 -14.55 -20.88 7.72
N ASP A 264 -15.24 -22.03 7.62
CA ASP A 264 -14.79 -23.15 6.81
C ASP A 264 -14.67 -22.76 5.32
N ALA A 265 -15.68 -22.04 4.79
CA ALA A 265 -15.62 -21.54 3.42
C ALA A 265 -14.49 -20.51 3.24
N ALA A 266 -14.27 -19.63 4.24
CA ALA A 266 -13.17 -18.68 4.22
C ALA A 266 -11.81 -19.37 4.24
N ASN A 267 -11.63 -20.43 5.04
CA ASN A 267 -10.43 -21.24 5.08
C ASN A 267 -10.16 -21.95 3.76
N GLY A 268 -11.20 -22.41 3.07
CA GLY A 268 -11.08 -22.98 1.73
C GLY A 268 -10.53 -22.01 0.67
N THR A 269 -10.65 -20.70 0.88
CA THR A 269 -10.10 -19.66 -0.02
C THR A 269 -8.68 -19.21 0.35
N CYS A 270 -8.19 -19.58 1.55
CA CYS A 270 -6.85 -19.22 2.03
C CYS A 270 -5.76 -20.21 1.59
N GLN A 271 -6.13 -21.36 1.04
CA GLN A 271 -5.23 -22.40 0.54
C GLN A 271 -4.80 -22.08 -0.89
#